data_4224afecef7283609e5f5c6dd36ad945
#
_entry.id   4224afecef7283609e5f5c6dd36ad945
#
_cell.length_a   1.000
_cell.length_b   1.000
_cell.length_c   1.000
_cell.angle_alpha   90.00
_cell.angle_beta   90.00
_cell.angle_gamma   90.00
#
_symmetry.space_group_name_H-M   'P 1'
#
loop_
_entity.id
_entity.type
_entity.pdbx_description
1 polymer ?
#
loop_
_entity_poly.entity_id
_entity_poly.type
_entity_poly.pdbx_seq_one_letter_code
_entity_poly.pdbx_strand_id
1 'polypeptide(L)'
;MWPLDFIPRLIRKSEWLQVEKGLKQRVKALNMFIEDCYNKQEFLNESDMDKSLVLDSPAYKKYCVDVKLKHNTWSHICGSDLIKAHDGKFYVLEDNLRVPSGVSYMLENRMIMKRVFPELFYQYGVTPIDAYPTKPVSYTHLTLPTTTSV
;
A
#
# COMPACT_ATOMS: atom_id res chain seq x y z
N MET A 1 2.73 -26.77 -6.91
CA MET A 1 2.26 -26.16 -8.17
C MET A 1 1.93 -24.73 -7.88
N TRP A 2 2.41 -23.76 -8.70
CA TRP A 2 2.13 -22.34 -8.53
C TRP A 2 0.73 -22.02 -9.07
N PRO A 3 -0.22 -21.54 -8.24
CA PRO A 3 -1.58 -21.25 -8.69
C PRO A 3 -1.61 -19.89 -9.43
N LEU A 4 -1.40 -19.93 -10.73
CA LEU A 4 -1.42 -18.75 -11.59
C LEU A 4 -2.63 -18.84 -12.53
N ASP A 5 -3.44 -17.78 -12.56
CA ASP A 5 -4.49 -17.62 -13.56
C ASP A 5 -3.85 -17.28 -14.92
N PHE A 6 -4.25 -18.01 -15.97
CA PHE A 6 -3.72 -17.79 -17.32
C PHE A 6 -4.25 -16.52 -17.98
N ILE A 7 -5.38 -16.01 -17.51
CA ILE A 7 -6.01 -14.81 -18.07
C ILE A 7 -5.63 -13.60 -17.22
N PRO A 8 -4.74 -12.72 -17.70
CA PRO A 8 -4.34 -11.55 -16.94
C PRO A 8 -5.50 -10.56 -16.82
N ARG A 9 -5.70 -10.02 -15.63
CA ARG A 9 -6.66 -8.94 -15.40
C ARG A 9 -6.01 -7.60 -15.71
N LEU A 10 -6.57 -6.91 -16.71
CA LEU A 10 -6.12 -5.57 -17.08
C LEU A 10 -6.88 -4.52 -16.26
N ILE A 11 -6.15 -3.65 -15.60
CA ILE A 11 -6.69 -2.48 -14.92
C ILE A 11 -6.43 -1.26 -15.81
N ARG A 12 -7.49 -0.57 -16.21
CA ARG A 12 -7.36 0.63 -17.06
C ARG A 12 -6.69 1.77 -16.30
N LYS A 13 -5.95 2.61 -17.00
CA LYS A 13 -5.28 3.78 -16.39
C LYS A 13 -6.25 4.67 -15.61
N SER A 14 -7.45 4.92 -16.13
CA SER A 14 -8.47 5.71 -15.42
C SER A 14 -8.92 5.10 -14.11
N GLU A 15 -9.14 3.78 -14.08
CA GLU A 15 -9.48 3.05 -12.86
C GLU A 15 -8.32 3.09 -11.85
N TRP A 16 -7.10 2.88 -12.34
CA TRP A 16 -5.91 2.90 -11.49
C TRP A 16 -5.68 4.28 -10.84
N LEU A 17 -5.86 5.37 -11.58
CA LEU A 17 -5.71 6.73 -11.04
C LEU A 17 -6.69 7.01 -9.90
N GLN A 18 -7.91 6.49 -10.00
CA GLN A 18 -8.90 6.61 -8.92
C GLN A 18 -8.49 5.81 -7.69
N VAL A 19 -8.07 4.56 -7.90
CA VAL A 19 -7.58 3.66 -6.83
C VAL A 19 -6.36 4.29 -6.15
N GLU A 20 -5.39 4.73 -6.91
CA GLU A 20 -4.16 5.36 -6.41
C GLU A 20 -4.44 6.58 -5.54
N LYS A 21 -5.36 7.45 -5.99
CA LYS A 21 -5.79 8.63 -5.21
C LYS A 21 -6.39 8.21 -3.87
N GLY A 22 -7.26 7.22 -3.87
CA GLY A 22 -7.88 6.69 -2.65
C GLY A 22 -6.87 6.06 -1.71
N LEU A 23 -5.95 5.25 -2.23
CA LEU A 23 -4.89 4.61 -1.43
C LEU A 23 -3.93 5.64 -0.82
N LYS A 24 -3.53 6.67 -1.57
CA LYS A 24 -2.69 7.76 -1.03
C LYS A 24 -3.37 8.48 0.13
N GLN A 25 -4.66 8.79 0.01
CA GLN A 25 -5.44 9.40 1.10
C GLN A 25 -5.50 8.47 2.31
N ARG A 26 -5.79 7.19 2.09
CA ARG A 26 -5.89 6.17 3.14
C ARG A 26 -4.58 5.98 3.90
N VAL A 27 -3.47 5.78 3.20
CA VAL A 27 -2.14 5.61 3.82
C VAL A 27 -1.73 6.85 4.61
N LYS A 28 -2.05 8.05 4.11
CA LYS A 28 -1.83 9.29 4.86
C LYS A 28 -2.62 9.31 6.16
N ALA A 29 -3.90 8.99 6.12
CA ALA A 29 -4.75 8.94 7.31
C ALA A 29 -4.25 7.90 8.33
N LEU A 30 -3.83 6.73 7.86
CA LEU A 30 -3.26 5.68 8.71
C LEU A 30 -1.95 6.12 9.38
N ASN A 31 -1.06 6.81 8.66
CA ASN A 31 0.16 7.37 9.26
C ASN A 31 -0.15 8.45 10.30
N MET A 32 -1.14 9.31 10.03
CA MET A 32 -1.59 10.33 11.01
C MET A 32 -2.17 9.66 12.27
N PHE A 33 -2.94 8.60 12.10
CA PHE A 33 -3.48 7.84 13.23
C PHE A 33 -2.38 7.20 14.08
N ILE A 34 -1.38 6.57 13.45
CA ILE A 34 -0.24 5.98 14.18
C ILE A 34 0.55 7.07 14.92
N GLU A 35 0.80 8.21 14.27
CA GLU A 35 1.46 9.35 14.90
C GLU A 35 0.70 9.81 16.14
N ASP A 36 -0.61 9.98 16.01
CA ASP A 36 -1.46 10.41 17.12
C ASP A 36 -1.41 9.42 18.28
N CYS A 37 -1.50 8.12 18.00
CA CYS A 37 -1.42 7.07 19.03
C CYS A 37 -0.12 7.13 19.86
N TYR A 38 0.99 7.53 19.25
CA TYR A 38 2.29 7.60 19.92
C TYR A 38 2.61 8.97 20.52
N ASN A 39 1.86 10.01 20.19
CA ASN A 39 2.12 11.37 20.66
C ASN A 39 0.92 11.95 21.43
N LYS A 40 0.00 12.63 20.76
CA LYS A 40 -1.06 13.40 21.42
C LYS A 40 -2.25 12.56 21.91
N GLN A 41 -2.52 11.45 21.25
CA GLN A 41 -3.66 10.57 21.53
C GLN A 41 -5.02 11.30 21.44
N GLU A 42 -5.12 12.34 20.60
CA GLU A 42 -6.35 13.12 20.43
C GLU A 42 -7.49 12.24 19.97
N PHE A 43 -7.28 11.42 18.93
CA PHE A 43 -8.28 10.49 18.42
C PHE A 43 -8.73 9.46 19.48
N LEU A 44 -7.77 8.90 20.24
CA LEU A 44 -8.07 7.93 21.29
C LEU A 44 -8.84 8.57 22.45
N ASN A 45 -8.64 9.86 22.71
CA ASN A 45 -9.29 10.59 23.77
C ASN A 45 -10.70 11.07 23.40
N GLU A 46 -10.93 11.41 22.15
CA GLU A 46 -12.16 12.00 21.65
C GLU A 46 -13.13 10.98 21.05
N SER A 47 -12.63 9.80 20.65
CA SER A 47 -13.46 8.73 20.08
C SER A 47 -14.09 7.86 21.18
N ASP A 48 -15.22 7.24 20.84
CA ASP A 48 -15.88 6.22 21.69
C ASP A 48 -15.14 4.87 21.67
N MET A 49 -13.98 4.78 21.03
CA MET A 49 -13.19 3.57 20.94
C MET A 49 -12.52 3.26 22.29
N ASP A 50 -12.56 1.99 22.71
CA ASP A 50 -11.80 1.55 23.87
C ASP A 50 -10.28 1.66 23.58
N LYS A 51 -9.63 2.57 24.30
CA LYS A 51 -8.19 2.84 24.16
C LYS A 51 -7.33 1.60 24.42
N SER A 52 -7.80 0.68 25.24
CA SER A 52 -7.07 -0.55 25.55
C SER A 52 -6.81 -1.41 24.32
N LEU A 53 -7.70 -1.35 23.31
CA LEU A 53 -7.50 -2.03 22.03
C LEU A 53 -6.20 -1.62 21.32
N VAL A 54 -5.75 -0.39 21.53
CA VAL A 54 -4.49 0.13 20.97
C VAL A 54 -3.37 0.02 21.97
N LEU A 55 -3.54 0.57 23.18
CA LEU A 55 -2.46 0.77 24.14
C LEU A 55 -1.99 -0.54 24.79
N ASP A 56 -2.88 -1.53 24.92
CA ASP A 56 -2.57 -2.86 25.47
C ASP A 56 -2.24 -3.88 24.38
N SER A 57 -2.30 -3.47 23.09
CA SER A 57 -1.92 -4.34 21.99
C SER A 57 -0.43 -4.73 22.07
N PRO A 58 -0.09 -6.01 21.88
CA PRO A 58 1.31 -6.44 21.76
C PRO A 58 2.07 -5.74 20.62
N ALA A 59 1.35 -5.20 19.64
CA ALA A 59 1.92 -4.43 18.55
C ALA A 59 2.29 -2.99 18.95
N TYR A 60 1.67 -2.44 20.00
CA TYR A 60 2.00 -1.11 20.52
C TYR A 60 3.35 -1.12 21.23
N LYS A 61 4.26 -0.25 20.78
CA LYS A 61 5.65 -0.21 21.29
C LYS A 61 5.86 1.02 22.15
N LYS A 62 5.80 0.86 23.47
CA LYS A 62 5.92 1.96 24.44
C LYS A 62 7.16 2.82 24.26
N TYR A 63 8.25 2.24 23.76
CA TYR A 63 9.49 2.99 23.47
C TYR A 63 9.40 3.91 22.25
N CYS A 64 8.30 3.87 21.50
CA CYS A 64 8.02 4.79 20.39
C CYS A 64 7.20 6.02 20.83
N VAL A 65 6.79 6.10 22.09
CA VAL A 65 6.06 7.26 22.62
C VAL A 65 6.95 8.49 22.55
N ASP A 66 6.38 9.64 22.14
CA ASP A 66 7.07 10.92 21.96
C ASP A 66 8.19 10.93 20.91
N VAL A 67 8.33 9.87 20.12
CA VAL A 67 9.29 9.82 19.02
C VAL A 67 8.80 10.71 17.88
N LYS A 68 9.63 11.68 17.48
CA LYS A 68 9.37 12.53 16.30
C LYS A 68 10.11 11.98 15.09
N LEU A 69 9.36 11.47 14.15
CA LEU A 69 9.91 10.97 12.90
C LEU A 69 10.07 12.10 11.87
N LYS A 70 11.16 12.04 11.12
CA LYS A 70 11.33 12.91 9.95
C LYS A 70 10.19 12.61 8.96
N HIS A 71 9.48 13.64 8.54
CA HIS A 71 8.32 13.55 7.63
C HIS A 71 7.06 12.86 8.19
N ASN A 72 6.99 12.58 9.49
CA ASN A 72 5.84 11.92 10.15
C ASN A 72 5.44 10.60 9.44
N THR A 73 6.43 9.87 8.92
CA THR A 73 6.19 8.61 8.21
C THR A 73 6.47 7.44 9.14
N TRP A 74 5.42 6.83 9.64
CA TRP A 74 5.46 5.65 10.50
C TRP A 74 5.47 4.34 9.71
N SER A 75 4.66 4.28 8.66
CA SER A 75 4.66 3.17 7.71
C SER A 75 5.26 3.63 6.38
N HIS A 76 6.42 3.10 6.04
CA HIS A 76 7.16 3.44 4.82
C HIS A 76 6.68 2.63 3.61
N ILE A 77 6.16 1.44 3.85
CA ILE A 77 5.62 0.55 2.83
C ILE A 77 4.30 0.02 3.35
N CYS A 78 3.25 0.21 2.57
CA CYS A 78 1.92 -0.31 2.87
C CYS A 78 1.48 -1.29 1.77
N GLY A 79 1.04 -2.48 2.18
CA GLY A 79 0.36 -3.43 1.31
C GLY A 79 -1.14 -3.33 1.52
N SER A 80 -1.86 -2.72 0.60
CA SER A 80 -3.33 -2.65 0.64
C SER A 80 -3.91 -3.72 -0.26
N ASP A 81 -4.69 -4.62 0.31
CA ASP A 81 -5.39 -5.66 -0.42
C ASP A 81 -6.69 -5.14 -1.01
N LEU A 82 -6.86 -5.32 -2.30
CA LEU A 82 -7.97 -4.77 -3.06
C LEU A 82 -8.81 -5.88 -3.70
N ILE A 83 -10.12 -5.66 -3.70
CA ILE A 83 -11.06 -6.46 -4.50
C ILE A 83 -11.84 -5.54 -5.42
N LYS A 84 -12.04 -5.96 -6.67
CA LYS A 84 -12.99 -5.33 -7.58
C LYS A 84 -14.32 -6.08 -7.47
N ALA A 85 -15.33 -5.41 -6.92
CA ALA A 85 -16.65 -6.00 -6.72
C ALA A 85 -17.48 -6.02 -8.02
N HIS A 86 -18.66 -6.65 -7.96
CA HIS A 86 -19.57 -6.77 -9.10
C HIS A 86 -20.09 -5.43 -9.62
N ASP A 87 -20.11 -4.39 -8.79
CA ASP A 87 -20.46 -3.02 -9.18
C ASP A 87 -19.33 -2.30 -9.95
N GLY A 88 -18.22 -3.00 -10.19
CA GLY A 88 -17.05 -2.48 -10.89
C GLY A 88 -16.14 -1.58 -10.05
N LYS A 89 -16.45 -1.35 -8.76
CA LYS A 89 -15.63 -0.53 -7.88
C LYS A 89 -14.59 -1.35 -7.14
N PHE A 90 -13.50 -0.69 -6.76
CA PHE A 90 -12.48 -1.27 -5.91
C PHE A 90 -12.75 -0.98 -4.44
N TYR A 91 -12.61 -2.00 -3.62
CA TYR A 91 -12.72 -1.94 -2.17
C TYR A 91 -11.42 -2.42 -1.53
N VAL A 92 -11.04 -1.78 -0.43
CA VAL A 92 -9.91 -2.21 0.39
C VAL A 92 -10.41 -3.27 1.36
N LEU A 93 -9.74 -4.41 1.40
CA LEU A 93 -10.01 -5.48 2.37
C LEU A 93 -9.20 -5.27 3.64
N GLU A 94 -7.89 -5.01 3.49
CA GLU A 94 -6.99 -4.75 4.60
C GLU A 94 -5.80 -3.87 4.18
N ASP A 95 -5.09 -3.35 5.18
CA ASP A 95 -3.83 -2.64 5.01
C ASP A 95 -2.74 -3.26 5.88
N ASN A 96 -1.70 -3.78 5.26
CA ASN A 96 -0.50 -4.25 5.93
C ASN A 96 0.51 -3.11 6.04
N LEU A 97 0.59 -2.48 7.23
CA LEU A 97 1.42 -1.30 7.47
C LEU A 97 2.81 -1.61 8.02
N ARG A 98 3.03 -2.83 8.45
CA ARG A 98 4.29 -3.21 9.11
C ARG A 98 5.22 -3.99 8.20
N VAL A 99 4.76 -5.13 7.72
CA VAL A 99 5.56 -6.06 6.91
C VAL A 99 4.68 -6.57 5.77
N PRO A 100 4.40 -5.75 4.75
CA PRO A 100 3.63 -6.22 3.61
C PRO A 100 4.40 -7.34 2.91
N SER A 101 3.68 -8.40 2.57
CA SER A 101 4.19 -9.54 1.83
C SER A 101 3.54 -9.63 0.45
N GLY A 102 3.98 -10.56 -0.38
CA GLY A 102 3.34 -10.85 -1.66
C GLY A 102 3.88 -10.07 -2.86
N VAL A 103 4.62 -8.98 -2.67
CA VAL A 103 5.17 -8.22 -3.80
C VAL A 103 6.10 -9.03 -4.69
N SER A 104 6.89 -9.94 -4.11
CA SER A 104 7.75 -10.85 -4.88
C SER A 104 6.94 -11.79 -5.77
N TYR A 105 5.82 -12.29 -5.26
CA TYR A 105 4.88 -13.09 -6.05
C TYR A 105 4.27 -12.29 -7.21
N MET A 106 3.89 -11.06 -6.96
CA MET A 106 3.36 -10.17 -8.00
C MET A 106 4.40 -9.89 -9.08
N LEU A 107 5.65 -9.63 -8.71
CA LEU A 107 6.75 -9.42 -9.65
C LEU A 107 7.02 -10.67 -10.49
N GLU A 108 7.06 -11.85 -9.85
CA GLU A 108 7.28 -13.12 -10.53
C GLU A 108 6.13 -13.44 -11.50
N ASN A 109 4.88 -13.33 -11.04
CA ASN A 109 3.70 -13.52 -11.90
C ASN A 109 3.77 -12.61 -13.13
N ARG A 110 4.14 -11.35 -12.93
CA ARG A 110 4.25 -10.38 -14.00
C ARG A 110 5.36 -10.72 -14.98
N MET A 111 6.50 -11.20 -14.49
CA MET A 111 7.60 -11.66 -15.33
C MET A 111 7.20 -12.87 -16.17
N ILE A 112 6.49 -13.84 -15.57
CA ILE A 112 5.95 -15.00 -16.28
C ILE A 112 4.97 -14.57 -17.36
N MET A 113 4.00 -13.71 -17.01
CA MET A 113 3.02 -13.18 -17.96
C MET A 113 3.67 -12.43 -19.13
N LYS A 114 4.70 -11.63 -18.87
CA LYS A 114 5.44 -10.91 -19.92
C LYS A 114 6.18 -11.86 -20.87
N ARG A 115 6.65 -13.01 -20.37
CA ARG A 115 7.30 -14.05 -21.20
C ARG A 115 6.29 -14.83 -22.03
N VAL A 116 5.12 -15.13 -21.46
CA VAL A 116 4.07 -15.93 -22.13
C VAL A 116 3.28 -15.09 -23.13
N PHE A 117 3.01 -13.84 -22.79
CA PHE A 117 2.19 -12.92 -23.59
C PHE A 117 2.91 -11.60 -23.90
N PRO A 118 4.08 -11.63 -24.57
CA PRO A 118 4.86 -10.41 -24.82
C PRO A 118 4.10 -9.38 -25.65
N GLU A 119 3.33 -9.83 -26.65
CA GLU A 119 2.55 -8.97 -27.51
C GLU A 119 1.45 -8.20 -26.76
N LEU A 120 0.81 -8.85 -25.78
CA LEU A 120 -0.19 -8.22 -24.94
C LEU A 120 0.40 -7.05 -24.15
N PHE A 121 1.59 -7.23 -23.57
CA PHE A 121 2.28 -6.16 -22.84
C PHE A 121 2.63 -4.98 -23.74
N TYR A 122 3.03 -5.26 -24.99
CA TYR A 122 3.34 -4.24 -25.95
C TYR A 122 2.08 -3.48 -26.43
N GLN A 123 1.04 -4.21 -26.85
CA GLN A 123 -0.20 -3.64 -27.38
C GLN A 123 -0.96 -2.77 -26.36
N TYR A 124 -1.00 -3.21 -25.10
CA TYR A 124 -1.70 -2.49 -24.04
C TYR A 124 -0.82 -1.47 -23.30
N GLY A 125 0.45 -1.33 -23.66
CA GLY A 125 1.37 -0.41 -23.00
C GLY A 125 1.40 -0.61 -21.48
N VAL A 126 1.50 -1.87 -21.04
CA VAL A 126 1.43 -2.21 -19.60
C VAL A 126 2.56 -1.54 -18.83
N THR A 127 2.23 -0.69 -17.88
CA THR A 127 3.20 0.10 -17.10
C THR A 127 4.24 -0.79 -16.42
N PRO A 128 5.54 -0.57 -16.61
CA PRO A 128 6.59 -1.36 -15.97
C PRO A 128 6.63 -1.13 -14.46
N ILE A 129 6.96 -2.20 -13.72
CA ILE A 129 7.13 -2.17 -12.25
C ILE A 129 8.50 -2.71 -11.81
N ASP A 130 9.40 -2.93 -12.77
CA ASP A 130 10.70 -3.57 -12.53
C ASP A 130 11.59 -2.76 -11.56
N ALA A 131 11.33 -1.46 -11.42
CA ALA A 131 12.04 -0.57 -10.51
C ALA A 131 11.57 -0.69 -9.03
N TYR A 132 10.56 -1.51 -8.74
CA TYR A 132 10.03 -1.63 -7.36
C TYR A 132 11.11 -1.99 -6.33
N PRO A 133 12.01 -2.97 -6.57
CA PRO A 133 13.02 -3.36 -5.57
C PRO A 133 14.01 -2.24 -5.22
N THR A 134 14.25 -1.31 -6.13
CA THR A 134 15.22 -0.22 -5.95
C THR A 134 14.59 1.07 -5.42
N LYS A 135 13.31 1.27 -5.66
CA LYS A 135 12.59 2.48 -5.25
C LYS A 135 12.45 2.65 -3.72
N PRO A 136 12.13 1.63 -2.90
CA PRO A 136 11.98 1.81 -1.47
C PRO A 136 13.19 2.45 -0.79
N VAL A 137 14.39 2.17 -1.27
CA VAL A 137 15.62 2.77 -0.73
C VAL A 137 15.71 4.27 -1.00
N SER A 138 15.20 4.73 -2.14
CA SER A 138 15.19 6.15 -2.48
C SER A 138 14.04 6.92 -1.83
N TYR A 139 12.97 6.24 -1.42
CA TYR A 139 11.78 6.86 -0.83
C TYR A 139 11.85 7.07 0.68
N THR A 140 12.81 6.50 1.37
CA THR A 140 13.04 6.80 2.79
C THR A 140 13.34 8.28 3.03
N HIS A 141 13.58 9.05 1.98
CA HIS A 141 13.86 10.48 2.02
C HIS A 141 12.80 11.36 1.38
N LEU A 142 11.77 10.80 0.76
CA LEU A 142 10.77 11.56 0.00
C LEU A 142 9.35 11.15 0.39
N THR A 143 8.48 12.16 0.45
CA THR A 143 7.02 11.99 0.44
C THR A 143 6.59 10.95 -0.59
N LEU A 144 5.50 10.23 -0.27
CA LEU A 144 4.85 9.23 -1.12
C LEU A 144 5.09 9.47 -2.62
N PRO A 145 5.49 8.45 -3.39
CA PRO A 145 5.88 8.63 -4.77
C PRO A 145 4.75 9.28 -5.57
N THR A 146 4.99 10.49 -6.00
CA THR A 146 4.28 11.03 -7.14
C THR A 146 4.71 10.19 -8.33
N THR A 147 3.82 9.37 -8.84
CA THR A 147 4.02 8.66 -10.09
C THR A 147 4.37 9.68 -11.16
N THR A 148 5.57 9.64 -11.67
CA THR A 148 5.82 10.14 -13.01
C THR A 148 5.03 9.27 -13.97
N SER A 149 3.87 9.78 -14.36
CA SER A 149 3.17 9.31 -15.53
C SER A 149 3.97 9.71 -16.75
N VAL A 150 4.35 8.75 -17.55
CA VAL A 150 4.57 8.91 -18.98
C VAL A 150 3.52 8.08 -19.67
#